data_782946881e5f46b0b6d2c64b4c3276be
#
_entry.id   782946881e5f46b0b6d2c64b4c3276be
#
_cell.length_a   1.000
_cell.length_b   1.000
_cell.length_c   1.000
_cell.angle_alpha   90.00
_cell.angle_beta   90.00
_cell.angle_gamma   90.00
#
_symmetry.space_group_name_H-M   'P 1'
#
loop_
_entity.id
_entity.type
_entity.pdbx_description
1 polymer ?
#
loop_
_entity_poly.entity_id
_entity_poly.type
_entity_poly.pdbx_seq_one_letter_code
_entity_poly.pdbx_strand_id
1 'polypeptide(L)'
;MKIISFEGIEGVGKSTQIDLLNTYLISEGYRTEVFREPGSTITGEMIRDILLNSPEELSYESELLLMFAARAQLINNKVSNSDKDFILFDRFYDASIAYQGYGRGLSLDLIYDLISFTKCPKPVITFLLDISVEEGFNRKIHDVKDRIESSGNEFFEKVRSGYLSIAQSDPKRVKVLKANESIDVIPVSYTHLTL
;
A
#
# COMPACT_ATOMS: atom_id res chain seq x y z
N MET A 1 1.49 -0.28 19.85
CA MET A 1 1.16 -0.71 18.47
C MET A 1 2.11 -0.04 17.48
N LYS A 2 2.76 -0.81 16.62
CA LYS A 2 3.62 -0.35 15.52
C LYS A 2 2.95 -0.67 14.20
N ILE A 3 3.04 0.24 13.23
CA ILE A 3 2.48 0.05 11.89
C ILE A 3 3.61 -0.16 10.89
N ILE A 4 3.48 -1.19 10.05
CA ILE A 4 4.37 -1.51 8.96
C ILE A 4 3.53 -1.54 7.69
N SER A 5 3.92 -0.81 6.65
CA SER A 5 3.24 -0.87 5.36
C SER A 5 4.12 -1.49 4.28
N PHE A 6 3.48 -2.17 3.34
CA PHE A 6 4.09 -2.73 2.15
C PHE A 6 3.53 -2.04 0.92
N GLU A 7 4.41 -1.48 0.13
CA GLU A 7 4.08 -0.64 -1.01
C GLU A 7 4.77 -1.14 -2.28
N GLY A 8 4.34 -0.64 -3.40
CA GLY A 8 4.84 -0.97 -4.73
C GLY A 8 3.70 -1.23 -5.71
N ILE A 9 4.04 -1.28 -7.00
CA ILE A 9 3.08 -1.54 -8.08
C ILE A 9 2.50 -2.96 -8.00
N GLU A 10 1.69 -3.35 -8.96
CA GLU A 10 1.12 -4.69 -9.08
C GLU A 10 2.20 -5.74 -9.38
N GLY A 11 1.98 -6.99 -8.95
CA GLY A 11 2.87 -8.12 -9.24
C GLY A 11 4.22 -8.14 -8.50
N VAL A 12 4.48 -7.18 -7.61
CA VAL A 12 5.77 -7.09 -6.87
C VAL A 12 5.92 -8.11 -5.73
N GLY A 13 4.85 -8.84 -5.35
CA GLY A 13 4.91 -9.87 -4.32
C GLY A 13 4.63 -9.36 -2.90
N LYS A 14 3.92 -8.23 -2.71
CA LYS A 14 3.58 -7.68 -1.39
C LYS A 14 2.95 -8.71 -0.46
N SER A 15 1.88 -9.39 -0.90
CA SER A 15 1.14 -10.34 -0.05
C SER A 15 2.05 -11.45 0.48
N THR A 16 2.93 -12.00 -0.35
CA THR A 16 3.91 -13.02 0.07
C THR A 16 4.84 -12.49 1.17
N GLN A 17 5.32 -11.26 1.04
CA GLN A 17 6.22 -10.65 2.02
C GLN A 17 5.49 -10.31 3.33
N ILE A 18 4.24 -9.89 3.24
CA ILE A 18 3.38 -9.66 4.41
C ILE A 18 3.17 -10.97 5.18
N ASP A 19 2.85 -12.06 4.49
CA ASP A 19 2.62 -13.37 5.11
C ASP A 19 3.90 -13.90 5.80
N LEU A 20 5.06 -13.72 5.18
CA LEU A 20 6.35 -14.10 5.76
C LEU A 20 6.66 -13.29 7.01
N LEU A 21 6.52 -11.96 6.96
CA LEU A 21 6.75 -11.11 8.12
C LEU A 21 5.73 -11.39 9.23
N ASN A 22 4.47 -11.57 8.88
CA ASN A 22 3.42 -11.89 9.83
C ASN A 22 3.70 -13.20 10.56
N THR A 23 4.08 -14.24 9.82
CA THR A 23 4.46 -15.56 10.39
C THR A 23 5.65 -15.43 11.33
N TYR A 24 6.67 -14.67 10.94
CA TYR A 24 7.83 -14.41 11.77
C TYR A 24 7.46 -13.69 13.07
N LEU A 25 6.71 -12.60 13.00
CA LEU A 25 6.30 -11.83 14.18
C LEU A 25 5.48 -12.69 15.16
N ILE A 26 4.58 -13.54 14.64
CA ILE A 26 3.80 -14.47 15.47
C ILE A 26 4.72 -15.50 16.14
N SER A 27 5.73 -16.01 15.43
CA SER A 27 6.69 -16.97 16.00
C SER A 27 7.55 -16.35 17.13
N GLU A 28 7.78 -15.02 17.07
CA GLU A 28 8.44 -14.24 18.10
C GLU A 28 7.49 -13.84 19.27
N GLY A 29 6.23 -14.27 19.24
CA GLY A 29 5.24 -14.05 20.30
C GLY A 29 4.49 -12.72 20.20
N TYR A 30 4.60 -11.96 19.11
CA TYR A 30 3.86 -10.73 18.93
C TYR A 30 2.44 -10.99 18.44
N ARG A 31 1.50 -10.15 18.87
CA ARG A 31 0.12 -10.12 18.37
C ARG A 31 0.07 -9.21 17.16
N THR A 32 -0.36 -9.75 16.03
CA THR A 32 -0.39 -9.06 14.75
C THR A 32 -1.81 -8.98 14.19
N GLU A 33 -2.02 -8.02 13.28
CA GLU A 33 -3.20 -7.95 12.43
C GLU A 33 -2.78 -7.44 11.05
N VAL A 34 -3.41 -7.98 9.99
CA VAL A 34 -3.09 -7.63 8.60
C VAL A 34 -4.30 -6.97 7.98
N PHE A 35 -4.09 -5.81 7.35
CA PHE A 35 -5.11 -5.09 6.61
C PHE A 35 -4.66 -4.83 5.17
N ARG A 36 -5.64 -4.72 4.27
CA ARG A 36 -5.45 -4.36 2.87
C ARG A 36 -6.25 -3.11 2.55
N GLU A 37 -5.64 -2.14 1.84
CA GLU A 37 -6.32 -0.94 1.37
C GLU A 37 -6.44 -0.89 -0.17
N PRO A 38 -7.56 -0.40 -0.68
CA PRO A 38 -8.81 -0.14 0.04
C PRO A 38 -9.48 -1.45 0.47
N GLY A 39 -10.23 -1.43 1.61
CA GLY A 39 -10.92 -2.63 2.11
C GLY A 39 -10.84 -2.82 3.63
N SER A 40 -10.88 -4.09 4.06
CA SER A 40 -10.69 -4.56 5.44
C SER A 40 -11.78 -4.14 6.44
N THR A 41 -12.83 -3.48 5.99
CA THR A 41 -14.10 -3.24 6.72
C THR A 41 -15.27 -3.49 5.76
N ILE A 42 -16.47 -3.73 6.28
CA ILE A 42 -17.65 -3.93 5.41
C ILE A 42 -17.81 -2.76 4.45
N THR A 43 -17.82 -1.52 4.96
CA THR A 43 -17.91 -0.31 4.13
C THR A 43 -16.70 -0.18 3.18
N GLY A 44 -15.50 -0.49 3.67
CA GLY A 44 -14.28 -0.44 2.86
C GLY A 44 -14.31 -1.42 1.68
N GLU A 45 -14.84 -2.63 1.86
CA GLU A 45 -15.00 -3.60 0.77
C GLU A 45 -16.04 -3.14 -0.27
N MET A 46 -17.15 -2.53 0.15
CA MET A 46 -18.12 -1.93 -0.78
C MET A 46 -17.48 -0.80 -1.59
N ILE A 47 -16.69 0.06 -0.95
CA ILE A 47 -15.94 1.13 -1.64
C ILE A 47 -14.90 0.53 -2.59
N ARG A 48 -14.20 -0.53 -2.18
CA ARG A 48 -13.24 -1.25 -3.02
C ARG A 48 -13.92 -1.76 -4.30
N ASP A 49 -15.10 -2.36 -4.18
CA ASP A 49 -15.85 -2.83 -5.33
C ASP A 49 -16.17 -1.69 -6.32
N ILE A 50 -16.63 -0.55 -5.83
CA ILE A 50 -16.83 0.65 -6.65
C ILE A 50 -15.53 1.07 -7.33
N LEU A 51 -14.42 1.14 -6.58
CA LEU A 51 -13.12 1.60 -7.10
C LEU A 51 -12.56 0.71 -8.21
N LEU A 52 -12.74 -0.62 -8.08
CA LEU A 52 -12.13 -1.59 -8.98
C LEU A 52 -13.05 -2.06 -10.11
N ASN A 53 -14.37 -2.11 -9.87
CA ASN A 53 -15.34 -2.76 -10.73
C ASN A 53 -16.45 -1.84 -11.23
N SER A 54 -16.40 -0.51 -10.96
CA SER A 54 -17.40 0.42 -11.50
C SER A 54 -17.53 0.28 -13.01
N PRO A 55 -18.76 0.18 -13.56
CA PRO A 55 -18.99 0.14 -14.99
C PRO A 55 -18.80 1.51 -15.65
N GLU A 56 -18.79 2.58 -14.88
CA GLU A 56 -18.54 3.95 -15.35
C GLU A 56 -17.14 4.42 -14.96
N GLU A 57 -16.62 5.38 -15.73
CA GLU A 57 -15.35 6.01 -15.43
C GLU A 57 -15.50 6.91 -14.21
N LEU A 58 -14.63 6.71 -13.20
CA LEU A 58 -14.57 7.57 -12.02
C LEU A 58 -13.66 8.76 -12.30
N SER A 59 -14.08 9.97 -11.93
CA SER A 59 -13.16 11.11 -11.90
C SER A 59 -12.03 10.85 -10.89
N TYR A 60 -10.86 11.45 -11.12
CA TYR A 60 -9.70 11.26 -10.24
C TYR A 60 -9.96 11.74 -8.82
N GLU A 61 -10.76 12.80 -8.67
CA GLU A 61 -11.19 13.32 -7.38
C GLU A 61 -12.11 12.32 -6.66
N SER A 62 -13.06 11.71 -7.37
CA SER A 62 -13.93 10.66 -6.81
C SER A 62 -13.12 9.44 -6.38
N GLU A 63 -12.15 9.01 -7.19
CA GLU A 63 -11.22 7.92 -6.85
C GLU A 63 -10.47 8.24 -5.54
N LEU A 64 -9.89 9.44 -5.42
CA LEU A 64 -9.18 9.90 -4.23
C LEU A 64 -10.08 9.93 -2.99
N LEU A 65 -11.26 10.54 -3.09
CA LEU A 65 -12.18 10.67 -1.96
C LEU A 65 -12.70 9.31 -1.48
N LEU A 66 -12.99 8.39 -2.40
CA LEU A 66 -13.38 7.02 -2.04
C LEU A 66 -12.25 6.26 -1.34
N MET A 67 -11.00 6.39 -1.81
CA MET A 67 -9.83 5.81 -1.13
C MET A 67 -9.74 6.31 0.33
N PHE A 68 -9.89 7.60 0.54
CA PHE A 68 -9.82 8.19 1.88
C PHE A 68 -11.05 7.88 2.74
N ALA A 69 -12.24 7.73 2.16
CA ALA A 69 -13.43 7.29 2.89
C ALA A 69 -13.25 5.85 3.43
N ALA A 70 -12.76 4.93 2.61
CA ALA A 70 -12.45 3.55 3.03
C ALA A 70 -11.39 3.54 4.14
N ARG A 71 -10.32 4.32 3.98
CA ARG A 71 -9.23 4.46 4.97
C ARG A 71 -9.69 5.03 6.29
N ALA A 72 -10.47 6.12 6.27
CA ALA A 72 -11.02 6.73 7.49
C ALA A 72 -11.86 5.72 8.28
N GLN A 73 -12.68 4.91 7.58
CA GLN A 73 -13.48 3.87 8.20
C GLN A 73 -12.61 2.77 8.82
N LEU A 74 -11.54 2.33 8.13
CA LEU A 74 -10.61 1.34 8.63
C LEU A 74 -9.86 1.84 9.87
N ILE A 75 -9.32 3.05 9.82
CA ILE A 75 -8.60 3.66 10.94
C ILE A 75 -9.52 3.74 12.17
N ASN A 76 -10.72 4.29 12.01
CA ASN A 76 -11.64 4.45 13.13
C ASN A 76 -12.11 3.12 13.74
N ASN A 77 -12.42 2.13 12.90
CA ASN A 77 -13.06 0.90 13.38
C ASN A 77 -12.05 -0.16 13.86
N LYS A 78 -10.85 -0.18 13.28
CA LYS A 78 -9.90 -1.26 13.51
C LYS A 78 -8.58 -0.80 14.10
N VAL A 79 -8.01 0.29 13.58
CA VAL A 79 -6.64 0.68 13.93
C VAL A 79 -6.60 1.44 15.24
N SER A 80 -7.48 2.45 15.43
CA SER A 80 -7.41 3.37 16.58
C SER A 80 -7.57 2.67 17.94
N ASN A 81 -8.28 1.55 17.99
CA ASN A 81 -8.56 0.80 19.21
C ASN A 81 -7.90 -0.58 19.21
N SER A 82 -6.93 -0.83 18.33
CA SER A 82 -6.25 -2.11 18.25
C SER A 82 -5.37 -2.36 19.49
N ASP A 83 -5.46 -3.57 20.03
CA ASP A 83 -4.61 -4.08 21.11
C ASP A 83 -3.38 -4.85 20.59
N LYS A 84 -3.15 -4.83 19.27
CA LYS A 84 -2.07 -5.55 18.61
C LYS A 84 -0.71 -4.86 18.83
N ASP A 85 0.33 -5.66 18.83
CA ASP A 85 1.69 -5.15 18.90
C ASP A 85 2.13 -4.56 17.55
N PHE A 86 1.72 -5.25 16.44
CA PHE A 86 1.96 -4.82 15.07
C PHE A 86 0.69 -4.88 14.22
N ILE A 87 0.54 -3.88 13.33
CA ILE A 87 -0.40 -3.89 12.22
C ILE A 87 0.39 -3.82 10.92
N LEU A 88 0.12 -4.78 10.02
CA LEU A 88 0.73 -4.86 8.70
C LEU A 88 -0.30 -4.40 7.66
N PHE A 89 0.12 -3.50 6.75
CA PHE A 89 -0.74 -3.01 5.68
C PHE A 89 -0.25 -3.47 4.31
N ASP A 90 -1.12 -4.10 3.52
CA ASP A 90 -0.97 -4.19 2.07
C ASP A 90 -1.53 -2.90 1.47
N ARG A 91 -0.66 -1.96 1.14
CA ARG A 91 -0.89 -0.56 0.81
C ARG A 91 -1.44 0.25 1.98
N PHE A 92 -0.96 1.47 2.08
CA PHE A 92 -1.45 2.47 3.02
C PHE A 92 -1.47 3.85 2.34
N TYR A 93 -1.32 4.95 3.08
CA TYR A 93 -1.45 6.28 2.49
C TYR A 93 -0.36 6.63 1.44
N ASP A 94 0.82 6.01 1.50
CA ASP A 94 1.86 6.21 0.47
C ASP A 94 1.36 5.77 -0.91
N ALA A 95 0.46 4.77 -0.98
CA ALA A 95 -0.21 4.41 -2.22
C ALA A 95 -1.04 5.55 -2.81
N SER A 96 -1.77 6.32 -1.98
CA SER A 96 -2.54 7.47 -2.47
C SER A 96 -1.65 8.60 -2.99
N ILE A 97 -0.49 8.84 -2.35
CA ILE A 97 0.50 9.79 -2.85
C ILE A 97 1.02 9.35 -4.22
N ALA A 98 1.37 8.05 -4.36
CA ALA A 98 1.91 7.53 -5.61
C ALA A 98 0.85 7.45 -6.73
N TYR A 99 -0.33 6.87 -6.47
CA TYR A 99 -1.36 6.64 -7.47
C TYR A 99 -2.14 7.89 -7.82
N GLN A 100 -2.74 8.56 -6.84
CA GLN A 100 -3.58 9.73 -7.10
C GLN A 100 -2.73 11.00 -7.26
N GLY A 101 -1.65 11.14 -6.50
CA GLY A 101 -0.74 12.27 -6.64
C GLY A 101 0.09 12.20 -7.92
N TYR A 102 1.06 11.30 -7.97
CA TYR A 102 1.96 11.21 -9.13
C TYR A 102 1.30 10.61 -10.36
N GLY A 103 0.51 9.53 -10.20
CA GLY A 103 -0.14 8.83 -11.29
C GLY A 103 -1.24 9.65 -11.96
N ARG A 104 -2.19 10.17 -11.19
CA ARG A 104 -3.33 10.98 -11.68
C ARG A 104 -3.02 12.48 -11.77
N GLY A 105 -1.95 12.96 -11.15
CA GLY A 105 -1.54 14.37 -11.16
C GLY A 105 -2.35 15.26 -10.21
N LEU A 106 -2.99 14.69 -9.18
CA LEU A 106 -3.69 15.46 -8.17
C LEU A 106 -2.73 16.14 -7.19
N SER A 107 -3.19 17.24 -6.56
CA SER A 107 -2.39 18.01 -5.61
C SER A 107 -1.87 17.16 -4.45
N LEU A 108 -0.56 17.11 -4.27
CA LEU A 108 0.08 16.44 -3.14
C LEU A 108 -0.30 17.10 -1.81
N ASP A 109 -0.42 18.42 -1.77
CA ASP A 109 -0.82 19.17 -0.57
C ASP A 109 -2.22 18.72 -0.11
N LEU A 110 -3.17 18.61 -1.05
CA LEU A 110 -4.51 18.09 -0.74
C LEU A 110 -4.46 16.66 -0.19
N ILE A 111 -3.61 15.80 -0.76
CA ILE A 111 -3.47 14.42 -0.28
C ILE A 111 -2.88 14.40 1.14
N TYR A 112 -1.89 15.24 1.45
CA TYR A 112 -1.35 15.36 2.80
C TYR A 112 -2.39 15.93 3.80
N ASP A 113 -3.23 16.87 3.37
CA ASP A 113 -4.35 17.37 4.19
C ASP A 113 -5.36 16.26 4.49
N LEU A 114 -5.70 15.42 3.51
CA LEU A 114 -6.57 14.26 3.71
C LEU A 114 -5.95 13.19 4.63
N ILE A 115 -4.63 12.94 4.53
CA ILE A 115 -3.90 12.06 5.46
C ILE A 115 -4.03 12.59 6.90
N SER A 116 -3.83 13.88 7.08
CA SER A 116 -3.97 14.55 8.38
C SER A 116 -5.42 14.53 8.88
N PHE A 117 -6.38 14.88 8.03
CA PHE A 117 -7.82 14.91 8.35
C PHE A 117 -8.33 13.54 8.79
N THR A 118 -7.92 12.47 8.12
CA THR A 118 -8.29 11.10 8.46
C THR A 118 -7.48 10.51 9.60
N LYS A 119 -6.58 11.31 10.20
CA LYS A 119 -5.72 10.90 11.34
C LYS A 119 -4.93 9.62 11.06
N CYS A 120 -4.40 9.50 9.84
CA CYS A 120 -3.58 8.35 9.47
C CYS A 120 -2.34 8.27 10.38
N PRO A 121 -2.17 7.19 11.13
CA PRO A 121 -0.97 7.01 11.93
C PRO A 121 0.24 6.79 11.01
N LYS A 122 1.38 7.41 11.35
CA LYS A 122 2.60 7.26 10.54
C LYS A 122 3.18 5.84 10.73
N PRO A 123 3.42 5.06 9.65
CA PRO A 123 4.15 3.79 9.76
C PRO A 123 5.54 3.99 10.37
N VAL A 124 5.95 3.06 11.23
CA VAL A 124 7.32 3.04 11.74
C VAL A 124 8.30 2.67 10.63
N ILE A 125 7.85 1.84 9.69
CA ILE A 125 8.59 1.46 8.49
C ILE A 125 7.61 1.17 7.34
N THR A 126 8.03 1.51 6.13
CA THR A 126 7.38 1.14 4.86
C THR A 126 8.36 0.35 4.02
N PHE A 127 8.00 -0.84 3.61
CA PHE A 127 8.75 -1.62 2.62
C PHE A 127 8.21 -1.33 1.23
N LEU A 128 9.01 -0.66 0.43
CA LEU A 128 8.72 -0.43 -0.99
C LEU A 128 9.36 -1.55 -1.81
N LEU A 129 8.54 -2.45 -2.35
CA LEU A 129 8.98 -3.48 -3.28
C LEU A 129 9.03 -2.88 -4.68
N ASP A 130 10.23 -2.75 -5.25
CA ASP A 130 10.45 -2.13 -6.54
C ASP A 130 10.88 -3.14 -7.60
N ILE A 131 10.18 -3.13 -8.72
CA ILE A 131 10.54 -3.77 -9.99
C ILE A 131 10.09 -2.88 -11.15
N SER A 132 10.50 -3.22 -12.37
CA SER A 132 9.98 -2.54 -13.56
C SER A 132 8.48 -2.81 -13.76
N VAL A 133 7.80 -1.87 -14.40
CA VAL A 133 6.36 -2.02 -14.71
C VAL A 133 6.11 -3.24 -15.58
N GLU A 134 7.00 -3.47 -16.56
CA GLU A 134 6.93 -4.64 -17.44
C GLU A 134 7.01 -5.97 -16.67
N GLU A 135 7.98 -6.10 -15.75
CA GLU A 135 8.11 -7.31 -14.92
C GLU A 135 6.90 -7.51 -14.00
N GLY A 136 6.37 -6.45 -13.39
CA GLY A 136 5.20 -6.51 -12.53
C GLY A 136 3.98 -7.06 -13.28
N PHE A 137 3.68 -6.53 -14.45
CA PHE A 137 2.57 -7.01 -15.27
C PHE A 137 2.79 -8.40 -15.85
N ASN A 138 4.02 -8.75 -16.22
CA ASN A 138 4.33 -10.10 -16.70
C ASN A 138 4.06 -11.18 -15.64
N ARG A 139 4.22 -10.87 -14.35
CA ARG A 139 3.86 -11.79 -13.26
C ARG A 139 2.36 -11.99 -13.09
N LYS A 140 1.55 -11.06 -13.60
CA LYS A 140 0.06 -11.06 -13.53
C LYS A 140 -0.61 -11.34 -14.88
N ILE A 141 0.09 -11.86 -15.87
CA ILE A 141 -0.41 -12.00 -17.25
C ILE A 141 -1.71 -12.82 -17.37
N HIS A 142 -1.99 -13.68 -16.39
CA HIS A 142 -3.20 -14.51 -16.35
C HIS A 142 -4.34 -13.91 -15.52
N ASP A 143 -4.12 -12.77 -14.84
CA ASP A 143 -5.13 -12.14 -14.00
C ASP A 143 -6.02 -11.22 -14.83
N VAL A 144 -7.29 -11.14 -14.48
CA VAL A 144 -8.20 -10.14 -15.04
C VAL A 144 -7.82 -8.78 -14.46
N LYS A 145 -7.51 -7.83 -15.34
CA LYS A 145 -7.16 -6.46 -14.94
C LYS A 145 -8.37 -5.74 -14.38
N ASP A 146 -8.21 -5.13 -13.23
CA ASP A 146 -9.20 -4.19 -12.71
C ASP A 146 -9.14 -2.82 -13.42
N ARG A 147 -10.03 -1.90 -13.03
CA ARG A 147 -10.12 -0.55 -13.62
C ARG A 147 -8.81 0.23 -13.48
N ILE A 148 -8.14 0.14 -12.32
CA ILE A 148 -6.89 0.86 -12.07
C ILE A 148 -5.76 0.22 -12.86
N GLU A 149 -5.66 -1.11 -12.88
CA GLU A 149 -4.67 -1.86 -13.66
C GLU A 149 -4.80 -1.61 -15.17
N SER A 150 -5.99 -1.21 -15.62
CA SER A 150 -6.26 -0.84 -17.02
C SER A 150 -5.79 0.57 -17.42
N SER A 151 -5.21 1.35 -16.48
CA SER A 151 -4.74 2.73 -16.75
C SER A 151 -3.50 2.83 -17.65
N GLY A 152 -2.85 1.71 -17.98
CA GLY A 152 -1.74 1.65 -18.94
C GLY A 152 -0.34 1.90 -18.33
N ASN A 153 0.69 1.56 -19.10
CA ASN A 153 2.07 1.54 -18.61
C ASN A 153 2.57 2.93 -18.19
N GLU A 154 2.24 3.99 -18.92
CA GLU A 154 2.66 5.37 -18.58
C GLU A 154 2.19 5.78 -17.18
N PHE A 155 0.95 5.42 -16.82
CA PHE A 155 0.41 5.66 -15.49
C PHE A 155 1.24 4.93 -14.41
N PHE A 156 1.57 3.66 -14.62
CA PHE A 156 2.34 2.87 -13.65
C PHE A 156 3.81 3.30 -13.55
N GLU A 157 4.41 3.83 -14.61
CA GLU A 157 5.74 4.46 -14.52
C GLU A 157 5.71 5.73 -13.65
N LYS A 158 4.65 6.54 -13.76
CA LYS A 158 4.46 7.70 -12.87
C LYS A 158 4.25 7.26 -11.41
N VAL A 159 3.43 6.22 -11.18
CA VAL A 159 3.20 5.66 -9.85
C VAL A 159 4.51 5.14 -9.23
N ARG A 160 5.29 4.34 -9.98
CA ARG A 160 6.58 3.84 -9.55
C ARG A 160 7.55 4.98 -9.22
N SER A 161 7.64 5.98 -10.09
CA SER A 161 8.44 7.19 -9.86
C SER A 161 8.00 7.92 -8.59
N GLY A 162 6.68 8.00 -8.35
CA GLY A 162 6.11 8.57 -7.13
C GLY A 162 6.56 7.82 -5.87
N TYR A 163 6.50 6.51 -5.86
CA TYR A 163 7.00 5.70 -4.75
C TYR A 163 8.49 5.90 -4.49
N LEU A 164 9.31 5.95 -5.55
CA LEU A 164 10.75 6.20 -5.42
C LEU A 164 11.03 7.62 -4.88
N SER A 165 10.24 8.61 -5.27
CA SER A 165 10.33 9.97 -4.73
C SER A 165 9.98 10.02 -3.25
N ILE A 166 8.95 9.28 -2.80
CA ILE A 166 8.60 9.14 -1.38
C ILE A 166 9.77 8.50 -0.61
N ALA A 167 10.35 7.42 -1.14
CA ALA A 167 11.49 6.75 -0.52
C ALA A 167 12.72 7.66 -0.40
N GLN A 168 12.97 8.48 -1.41
CA GLN A 168 14.06 9.46 -1.39
C GLN A 168 13.82 10.59 -0.37
N SER A 169 12.56 11.00 -0.17
CA SER A 169 12.21 12.07 0.76
C SER A 169 12.20 11.62 2.24
N ASP A 170 11.92 10.34 2.53
CA ASP A 170 11.90 9.77 3.89
C ASP A 170 12.64 8.42 3.95
N PRO A 171 13.99 8.39 3.68
CA PRO A 171 14.76 7.15 3.58
C PRO A 171 14.92 6.43 4.93
N LYS A 172 14.63 7.12 6.03
CA LYS A 172 14.60 6.49 7.37
C LYS A 172 13.40 5.58 7.52
N ARG A 173 12.24 5.99 7.03
CA ARG A 173 10.99 5.25 7.11
C ARG A 173 10.81 4.29 5.93
N VAL A 174 11.09 4.72 4.71
CA VAL A 174 10.84 3.92 3.50
C VAL A 174 12.08 3.17 3.06
N LYS A 175 12.00 1.84 3.10
CA LYS A 175 13.08 0.93 2.68
C LYS A 175 12.74 0.33 1.32
N VAL A 176 13.56 0.65 0.33
CA VAL A 176 13.40 0.08 -1.03
C VAL A 176 14.02 -1.31 -1.06
N LEU A 177 13.23 -2.28 -1.48
CA LEU A 177 13.62 -3.68 -1.66
C LEU A 177 13.45 -4.05 -3.13
N LYS A 178 14.48 -4.65 -3.73
CA LYS A 178 14.40 -5.14 -5.11
C LYS A 178 13.56 -6.42 -5.14
N ALA A 179 12.38 -6.33 -5.74
CA ALA A 179 11.44 -7.45 -5.78
C ALA A 179 11.77 -8.52 -6.84
N ASN A 180 12.88 -8.38 -7.56
CA ASN A 180 13.44 -9.40 -8.46
C ASN A 180 14.50 -10.30 -7.78
N GLU A 181 14.89 -9.99 -6.55
CA GLU A 181 15.73 -10.86 -5.74
C GLU A 181 14.91 -12.04 -5.19
N SER A 182 15.60 -13.12 -4.78
CA SER A 182 14.90 -14.30 -4.28
C SER A 182 14.06 -13.97 -3.03
N ILE A 183 12.92 -14.64 -2.90
CA ILE A 183 11.99 -14.47 -1.78
C ILE A 183 12.69 -14.59 -0.42
N ASP A 184 13.77 -15.37 -0.33
CA ASP A 184 14.52 -15.61 0.92
C ASP A 184 15.44 -14.45 1.34
N VAL A 185 15.79 -13.54 0.43
CA VAL A 185 16.69 -12.40 0.71
C VAL A 185 15.93 -11.26 1.42
N ILE A 186 14.65 -11.08 1.09
CA ILE A 186 13.82 -10.02 1.63
C ILE A 186 13.53 -10.22 3.14
N PRO A 187 13.20 -11.43 3.66
CA PRO A 187 13.03 -11.68 5.08
C PRO A 187 14.29 -11.41 5.92
N VAL A 188 15.48 -11.66 5.39
CA VAL A 188 16.75 -11.36 6.08
C VAL A 188 16.90 -9.86 6.34
N SER A 189 16.35 -9.02 5.47
CA SER A 189 16.34 -7.55 5.66
C SER A 189 15.49 -7.12 6.86
N TYR A 190 14.48 -7.92 7.27
CA TYR A 190 13.63 -7.60 8.43
C TYR A 190 14.32 -7.90 9.76
N THR A 191 15.16 -8.95 9.82
CA THR A 191 15.82 -9.39 11.05
C THR A 191 16.93 -8.43 11.51
N HIS A 192 17.46 -7.62 10.60
CA HIS A 192 18.46 -6.60 10.89
C HIS A 192 17.87 -5.23 11.25
N LEU A 193 16.54 -5.07 11.13
CA LEU A 193 15.85 -3.88 11.57
C LEU A 193 15.52 -4.06 13.06
N THR A 194 16.10 -3.24 13.89
CA THR A 194 15.71 -3.14 15.31
C THR A 194 14.28 -2.58 15.35
N LEU A 195 13.28 -3.46 15.30
CA LEU A 195 11.86 -3.14 15.37
C LEU A 195 11.46 -2.75 16.80
#